data_870c7505aed6f57ec88f5b8efb60ac69
#
_entry.id   870c7505aed6f57ec88f5b8efb60ac69
#
_cell.length_a   1.000
_cell.length_b   1.000
_cell.length_c   1.000
_cell.angle_alpha   90.00
_cell.angle_beta   90.00
_cell.angle_gamma   90.00
#
_symmetry.space_group_name_H-M   'P 1'
#
loop_
_entity.id
_entity.type
_entity.pdbx_description
1 polymer ?
#
loop_
_entity_poly.entity_id
_entity_poly.type
_entity_poly.pdbx_seq_one_letter_code
_entity_poly.pdbx_strand_id
1 'polypeptide(L)'
;WLLRKVLVNGIIAPFRAPKSAKAYRKLWTPEGSPLIVHGNALVEALQERLGPAFKVVLAMRYQNPRMKAALDGLVREGMDRVVLVPLFPQYSSAATGTAMQEAMALLGRYTDVPAVSTVPPFYTDEGYLSTFAERIRSHGPEGYDHVLFSFHGLPDRHIQRSHKACSTWTQGSVDKTPIAGCACERGEFLKYPSCYKMQCHATARALADRCAIPRERWSVGFQSRLDQKWVTPFSDKLVEQFAKTGMKRLLVVSPAFVADCLETVIEIGDEYDELFKEHGGEHLQLVESLNAHPAWADALARLVRQAC
;
A
#
# COMPACT_ATOMS: atom_id res chain seq x y z
N TRP A 1 -27.55 -3.93 10.82
CA TRP A 1 -26.83 -5.01 10.12
C TRP A 1 -27.58 -5.42 8.84
N LEU A 2 -28.88 -5.66 8.89
CA LEU A 2 -29.73 -6.07 7.75
C LEU A 2 -29.74 -4.99 6.64
N LEU A 3 -29.97 -3.73 7.00
CA LEU A 3 -29.99 -2.59 6.07
C LEU A 3 -28.64 -2.45 5.32
N ARG A 4 -27.53 -2.67 6.01
CA ARG A 4 -26.19 -2.64 5.40
C ARG A 4 -26.00 -3.79 4.41
N LYS A 5 -26.48 -4.99 4.71
CA LYS A 5 -26.43 -6.14 3.78
C LYS A 5 -27.29 -5.90 2.54
N VAL A 6 -28.49 -5.37 2.71
CA VAL A 6 -29.40 -5.05 1.60
C VAL A 6 -28.78 -3.96 0.71
N LEU A 7 -28.23 -2.89 1.30
CA LEU A 7 -27.58 -1.82 0.55
C LEU A 7 -26.35 -2.32 -0.22
N VAL A 8 -25.49 -3.11 0.43
CA VAL A 8 -24.26 -3.63 -0.20
C VAL A 8 -24.59 -4.65 -1.28
N ASN A 9 -25.40 -5.66 -0.99
CA ASN A 9 -25.66 -6.76 -1.93
C ASN A 9 -26.73 -6.43 -2.98
N GLY A 10 -27.70 -5.55 -2.65
CA GLY A 10 -28.79 -5.21 -3.56
C GLY A 10 -28.52 -4.00 -4.46
N ILE A 11 -27.64 -3.07 -4.03
CA ILE A 11 -27.38 -1.84 -4.78
C ILE A 11 -25.90 -1.71 -5.14
N ILE A 12 -25.00 -1.70 -4.15
CA ILE A 12 -23.59 -1.37 -4.42
C ILE A 12 -22.90 -2.47 -5.26
N ALA A 13 -23.05 -3.73 -4.87
CA ALA A 13 -22.38 -4.84 -5.54
C ALA A 13 -22.84 -5.02 -7.01
N PRO A 14 -24.16 -5.05 -7.36
CA PRO A 14 -24.60 -5.22 -8.73
C PRO A 14 -24.09 -4.12 -9.68
N PHE A 15 -24.01 -2.87 -9.22
CA PHE A 15 -23.53 -1.76 -10.07
C PHE A 15 -22.00 -1.68 -10.17
N ARG A 16 -21.26 -2.11 -9.15
CA ARG A 16 -19.80 -2.08 -9.15
C ARG A 16 -19.14 -3.35 -9.70
N ALA A 17 -19.79 -4.50 -9.51
CA ALA A 17 -19.23 -5.79 -9.92
C ALA A 17 -18.86 -5.88 -11.42
N PRO A 18 -19.68 -5.39 -12.38
CA PRO A 18 -19.33 -5.46 -13.79
C PRO A 18 -18.06 -4.64 -14.14
N LYS A 19 -17.95 -3.41 -13.60
CA LYS A 19 -16.76 -2.56 -13.80
C LYS A 19 -15.52 -3.21 -13.19
N SER A 20 -15.62 -3.68 -11.95
CA SER A 20 -14.53 -4.39 -11.28
C SER A 20 -14.15 -5.67 -12.02
N ALA A 21 -15.12 -6.47 -12.47
CA ALA A 21 -14.86 -7.70 -13.23
C ALA A 21 -14.14 -7.42 -14.58
N LYS A 22 -14.44 -6.30 -15.24
CA LYS A 22 -13.74 -5.88 -16.45
C LYS A 22 -12.28 -5.51 -16.16
N ALA A 23 -12.04 -4.75 -15.09
CA ALA A 23 -10.70 -4.37 -14.64
C ALA A 23 -9.87 -5.62 -14.22
N TYR A 24 -10.47 -6.52 -13.44
CA TYR A 24 -9.82 -7.79 -13.08
C TYR A 24 -9.49 -8.66 -14.30
N ARG A 25 -10.35 -8.70 -15.33
CA ARG A 25 -10.05 -9.45 -16.57
C ARG A 25 -8.86 -8.88 -17.35
N LYS A 26 -8.66 -7.57 -17.31
CA LYS A 26 -7.46 -6.94 -17.91
C LYS A 26 -6.19 -7.28 -17.11
N LEU A 27 -6.31 -7.35 -15.79
CA LEU A 27 -5.21 -7.60 -14.88
C LEU A 27 -4.78 -9.07 -14.85
N TRP A 28 -5.71 -10.02 -15.07
CA TRP A 28 -5.49 -11.45 -14.88
C TRP A 28 -4.50 -11.99 -15.88
N THR A 29 -3.45 -12.67 -15.38
CA THR A 29 -2.47 -13.39 -16.21
C THR A 29 -2.89 -14.86 -16.39
N PRO A 30 -2.26 -15.63 -17.28
CA PRO A 30 -2.47 -17.08 -17.36
C PRO A 30 -2.25 -17.80 -16.02
N GLU A 31 -1.34 -17.28 -15.18
CA GLU A 31 -0.99 -17.83 -13.87
C GLU A 31 -1.96 -17.37 -12.76
N GLY A 32 -2.83 -16.42 -13.05
CA GLY A 32 -3.84 -15.92 -12.12
C GLY A 32 -3.72 -14.43 -11.78
N SER A 33 -4.22 -14.05 -10.61
CA SER A 33 -4.11 -12.67 -10.11
C SER A 33 -2.65 -12.30 -9.82
N PRO A 34 -2.11 -11.18 -10.36
CA PRO A 34 -0.75 -10.74 -10.08
C PRO A 34 -0.42 -10.67 -8.58
N LEU A 35 -1.35 -10.21 -7.76
CA LEU A 35 -1.16 -10.16 -6.30
C LEU A 35 -0.85 -11.55 -5.71
N ILE A 36 -1.51 -12.61 -6.19
CA ILE A 36 -1.27 -13.98 -5.72
C ILE A 36 0.01 -14.55 -6.34
N VAL A 37 0.25 -14.29 -7.62
CA VAL A 37 1.48 -14.73 -8.32
C VAL A 37 2.71 -14.13 -7.62
N HIS A 38 2.73 -12.82 -7.42
CA HIS A 38 3.83 -12.14 -6.71
C HIS A 38 3.91 -12.54 -5.24
N GLY A 39 2.76 -12.77 -4.59
CA GLY A 39 2.71 -13.27 -3.22
C GLY A 39 3.37 -14.64 -3.06
N ASN A 40 3.08 -15.59 -3.96
CA ASN A 40 3.68 -16.90 -3.95
C ASN A 40 5.19 -16.85 -4.27
N ALA A 41 5.58 -16.07 -5.28
CA ALA A 41 7.00 -15.86 -5.60
C ALA A 41 7.78 -15.25 -4.42
N LEU A 42 7.17 -14.33 -3.68
CA LEU A 42 7.78 -13.77 -2.46
C LEU A 42 7.87 -14.81 -1.35
N VAL A 43 6.87 -15.69 -1.18
CA VAL A 43 6.93 -16.81 -0.22
C VAL A 43 8.10 -17.72 -0.52
N GLU A 44 8.29 -18.12 -1.78
CA GLU A 44 9.42 -18.97 -2.21
C GLU A 44 10.77 -18.30 -1.93
N ALA A 45 10.90 -17.03 -2.35
CA ALA A 45 12.11 -16.25 -2.14
C ALA A 45 12.42 -16.04 -0.64
N LEU A 46 11.41 -15.85 0.20
CA LEU A 46 11.55 -15.69 1.64
C LEU A 46 11.85 -17.02 2.34
N GLN A 47 11.21 -18.12 1.90
CA GLN A 47 11.48 -19.47 2.41
C GLN A 47 12.94 -19.86 2.20
N GLU A 48 13.49 -19.62 1.01
CA GLU A 48 14.90 -19.88 0.70
C GLU A 48 15.84 -19.15 1.67
N ARG A 49 15.56 -17.88 1.93
CA ARG A 49 16.39 -17.03 2.80
C ARG A 49 16.30 -17.36 4.28
N LEU A 50 15.12 -17.74 4.73
CA LEU A 50 14.90 -18.10 6.13
C LEU A 50 15.40 -19.51 6.45
N GLY A 51 15.40 -20.41 5.45
CA GLY A 51 15.86 -21.79 5.61
C GLY A 51 14.83 -22.72 6.26
N PRO A 52 15.23 -23.98 6.54
CA PRO A 52 14.32 -25.04 6.97
C PRO A 52 13.76 -24.89 8.40
N ALA A 53 14.34 -24.02 9.22
CA ALA A 53 13.81 -23.72 10.56
C ALA A 53 12.53 -22.88 10.53
N PHE A 54 12.16 -22.35 9.36
CA PHE A 54 10.96 -21.56 9.15
C PHE A 54 10.05 -22.27 8.15
N LYS A 55 8.74 -22.01 8.29
CA LYS A 55 7.73 -22.31 7.29
C LYS A 55 7.01 -21.03 6.89
N VAL A 56 7.17 -20.63 5.65
CA VAL A 56 6.56 -19.41 5.11
C VAL A 56 5.27 -19.77 4.39
N VAL A 57 4.18 -19.07 4.71
CA VAL A 57 2.87 -19.28 4.07
C VAL A 57 2.24 -17.93 3.71
N LEU A 58 1.60 -17.87 2.53
CA LEU A 58 0.78 -16.74 2.13
C LEU A 58 -0.58 -16.84 2.80
N ALA A 59 -1.05 -15.72 3.35
CA ALA A 59 -2.38 -15.60 3.92
C ALA A 59 -3.04 -14.28 3.52
N MET A 60 -4.27 -14.36 3.04
CA MET A 60 -5.05 -13.20 2.64
C MET A 60 -6.08 -12.85 3.72
N ARG A 61 -6.23 -11.52 3.99
CA ARG A 61 -7.29 -11.04 4.89
C ARG A 61 -8.69 -11.32 4.32
N TYR A 62 -8.83 -11.21 3.01
CA TYR A 62 -10.05 -11.50 2.25
C TYR A 62 -9.71 -12.48 1.13
N GLN A 63 -10.66 -13.34 0.76
CA GLN A 63 -10.49 -14.34 -0.30
C GLN A 63 -9.45 -15.44 0.01
N ASN A 64 -8.89 -16.06 -1.02
CA ASN A 64 -7.94 -17.16 -0.91
C ASN A 64 -6.52 -16.69 -1.25
N PRO A 65 -5.48 -17.33 -0.64
CA PRO A 65 -5.54 -18.33 0.43
C PRO A 65 -6.03 -17.72 1.76
N ARG A 66 -7.00 -18.35 2.40
CA ARG A 66 -7.61 -17.82 3.63
C ARG A 66 -6.66 -17.90 4.81
N MET A 67 -6.60 -16.85 5.61
CA MET A 67 -5.78 -16.77 6.81
C MET A 67 -6.05 -17.94 7.78
N LYS A 68 -7.34 -18.33 7.94
CA LYS A 68 -7.68 -19.50 8.77
C LYS A 68 -7.01 -20.78 8.28
N ALA A 69 -7.04 -21.03 6.97
CA ALA A 69 -6.44 -22.26 6.42
C ALA A 69 -4.91 -22.27 6.58
N ALA A 70 -4.27 -21.13 6.42
CA ALA A 70 -2.84 -20.97 6.64
C ALA A 70 -2.45 -21.25 8.10
N LEU A 71 -3.16 -20.64 9.05
CA LEU A 71 -2.92 -20.85 10.49
C LEU A 71 -3.23 -22.28 10.94
N ASP A 72 -4.35 -22.89 10.47
CA ASP A 72 -4.68 -24.29 10.74
C ASP A 72 -3.56 -25.24 10.24
N GLY A 73 -2.93 -24.90 9.12
CA GLY A 73 -1.80 -25.66 8.58
C GLY A 73 -0.58 -25.59 9.50
N LEU A 74 -0.18 -24.38 9.88
CA LEU A 74 0.98 -24.17 10.75
C LEU A 74 0.81 -24.85 12.12
N VAL A 75 -0.35 -24.70 12.76
CA VAL A 75 -0.63 -25.32 14.05
C VAL A 75 -0.64 -26.86 13.96
N ARG A 76 -1.23 -27.43 12.92
CA ARG A 76 -1.20 -28.91 12.71
C ARG A 76 0.20 -29.46 12.48
N GLU A 77 1.10 -28.66 11.92
CA GLU A 77 2.51 -29.03 11.74
C GLU A 77 3.35 -28.82 13.01
N GLY A 78 2.73 -28.42 14.11
CA GLY A 78 3.39 -28.27 15.40
C GLY A 78 4.25 -27.02 15.53
N MET A 79 3.96 -25.96 14.75
CA MET A 79 4.67 -24.69 14.91
C MET A 79 4.35 -24.06 16.25
N ASP A 80 5.38 -23.89 17.07
CA ASP A 80 5.30 -23.31 18.42
C ASP A 80 5.33 -21.78 18.44
N ARG A 81 5.72 -21.17 17.29
CA ARG A 81 5.78 -19.72 17.10
C ARG A 81 5.22 -19.32 15.73
N VAL A 82 4.45 -18.25 15.71
CA VAL A 82 3.93 -17.61 14.48
C VAL A 82 4.40 -16.17 14.42
N VAL A 83 5.11 -15.81 13.34
CA VAL A 83 5.47 -14.42 13.04
C VAL A 83 4.48 -13.90 11.99
N LEU A 84 3.69 -12.92 12.36
CA LEU A 84 2.77 -12.24 11.46
C LEU A 84 3.52 -11.15 10.71
N VAL A 85 3.42 -11.17 9.38
CA VAL A 85 4.10 -10.22 8.49
C VAL A 85 3.05 -9.47 7.66
N PRO A 86 2.46 -8.38 8.20
CA PRO A 86 1.54 -7.55 7.43
C PRO A 86 2.30 -6.82 6.33
N LEU A 87 2.04 -7.13 5.07
CA LEU A 87 2.72 -6.52 3.91
C LEU A 87 2.17 -5.11 3.58
N PHE A 88 1.99 -4.29 4.62
CA PHE A 88 1.56 -2.90 4.56
C PHE A 88 2.62 -2.03 5.22
N PRO A 89 3.50 -1.36 4.44
CA PRO A 89 4.61 -0.59 5.00
C PRO A 89 4.15 0.50 5.97
N GLN A 90 3.08 1.22 5.62
CA GLN A 90 2.46 2.24 6.45
C GLN A 90 1.29 1.65 7.22
N TYR A 91 1.27 1.87 8.54
CA TYR A 91 0.19 1.37 9.39
C TYR A 91 -1.14 2.05 9.11
N SER A 92 -2.16 1.24 8.89
CA SER A 92 -3.55 1.71 8.97
C SER A 92 -4.43 0.71 9.72
N SER A 93 -5.45 1.22 10.41
CA SER A 93 -6.43 0.35 11.09
C SER A 93 -7.25 -0.48 10.07
N ALA A 94 -7.42 0.03 8.85
CA ALA A 94 -8.18 -0.64 7.80
C ALA A 94 -7.41 -1.80 7.14
N ALA A 95 -6.10 -1.76 7.11
CA ALA A 95 -5.24 -2.81 6.54
C ALA A 95 -4.54 -3.61 7.65
N THR A 96 -3.43 -3.11 8.17
CA THR A 96 -2.66 -3.78 9.23
C THR A 96 -3.54 -4.14 10.43
N GLY A 97 -4.34 -3.19 10.93
CA GLY A 97 -5.17 -3.39 12.10
C GLY A 97 -6.18 -4.53 11.92
N THR A 98 -6.94 -4.55 10.80
CA THR A 98 -7.93 -5.62 10.56
C THR A 98 -7.29 -6.98 10.29
N ALA A 99 -6.12 -7.02 9.64
CA ALA A 99 -5.38 -8.26 9.43
C ALA A 99 -4.89 -8.86 10.75
N MET A 100 -4.34 -8.02 11.63
CA MET A 100 -3.91 -8.43 12.98
C MET A 100 -5.08 -8.89 13.84
N GLN A 101 -6.21 -8.16 13.84
CA GLN A 101 -7.41 -8.55 14.56
C GLN A 101 -7.93 -9.93 14.17
N GLU A 102 -7.96 -10.22 12.86
CA GLU A 102 -8.38 -11.52 12.35
C GLU A 102 -7.41 -12.63 12.78
N ALA A 103 -6.10 -12.41 12.61
CA ALA A 103 -5.09 -13.37 13.00
C ALA A 103 -5.20 -13.73 14.49
N MET A 104 -5.27 -12.74 15.37
CA MET A 104 -5.41 -12.94 16.80
C MET A 104 -6.73 -13.62 17.18
N ALA A 105 -7.84 -13.25 16.52
CA ALA A 105 -9.13 -13.89 16.76
C ALA A 105 -9.16 -15.36 16.32
N LEU A 106 -8.41 -15.71 15.29
CA LEU A 106 -8.27 -17.09 14.83
C LEU A 106 -7.34 -17.89 15.75
N LEU A 107 -6.17 -17.34 16.10
CA LEU A 107 -5.20 -17.97 16.97
C LEU A 107 -5.77 -18.24 18.38
N GLY A 108 -6.57 -17.32 18.92
CA GLY A 108 -7.22 -17.49 20.21
C GLY A 108 -8.29 -18.60 20.27
N ARG A 109 -8.55 -19.31 19.17
CA ARG A 109 -9.49 -20.45 19.11
C ARG A 109 -8.79 -21.81 19.32
N TYR A 110 -7.46 -21.84 19.24
CA TYR A 110 -6.70 -23.07 19.48
C TYR A 110 -6.53 -23.30 20.97
N THR A 111 -6.54 -24.58 21.38
CA THR A 111 -6.24 -24.98 22.76
C THR A 111 -4.78 -24.67 23.09
N ASP A 112 -3.88 -25.03 22.18
CA ASP A 112 -2.45 -24.77 22.28
C ASP A 112 -2.12 -23.57 21.39
N VAL A 113 -2.10 -22.38 21.98
CA VAL A 113 -1.83 -21.14 21.26
C VAL A 113 -0.33 -20.98 21.06
N PRO A 114 0.18 -20.91 19.82
CA PRO A 114 1.60 -20.67 19.59
C PRO A 114 2.01 -19.27 20.08
N ALA A 115 3.30 -19.08 20.37
CA ALA A 115 3.84 -17.76 20.62
C ALA A 115 3.65 -16.88 19.37
N VAL A 116 3.20 -15.63 19.54
CA VAL A 116 2.89 -14.73 18.43
C VAL A 116 3.75 -13.49 18.49
N SER A 117 4.44 -13.20 17.40
CA SER A 117 5.12 -11.94 17.19
C SER A 117 4.70 -11.31 15.84
N THR A 118 5.06 -10.06 15.61
CA THR A 118 4.67 -9.35 14.38
C THR A 118 5.79 -8.44 13.91
N VAL A 119 5.98 -8.41 12.59
CA VAL A 119 6.82 -7.39 11.95
C VAL A 119 6.10 -6.04 12.07
N PRO A 120 6.75 -5.03 12.69
CA PRO A 120 6.15 -3.69 12.81
C PRO A 120 6.04 -3.01 11.43
N PRO A 121 5.31 -1.87 11.34
CA PRO A 121 5.31 -1.03 10.15
C PRO A 121 6.75 -0.66 9.73
N PHE A 122 7.06 -0.88 8.47
CA PHE A 122 8.44 -0.77 7.94
C PHE A 122 8.61 0.36 6.92
N TYR A 123 7.79 1.39 7.00
CA TYR A 123 7.72 2.54 6.08
C TYR A 123 9.03 3.36 5.95
N THR A 124 9.97 3.20 6.90
CA THR A 124 11.33 3.78 6.87
C THR A 124 12.43 2.73 6.92
N ASP A 125 12.09 1.46 6.73
CA ASP A 125 13.10 0.40 6.70
C ASP A 125 14.08 0.60 5.54
N GLU A 126 15.37 0.44 5.80
CA GLU A 126 16.42 0.70 4.83
C GLU A 126 16.32 -0.20 3.60
N GLY A 127 16.10 -1.50 3.76
CA GLY A 127 16.00 -2.42 2.65
C GLY A 127 14.76 -2.19 1.80
N TYR A 128 13.61 -1.87 2.43
CA TYR A 128 12.40 -1.47 1.75
C TYR A 128 12.62 -0.20 0.91
N LEU A 129 13.20 0.85 1.51
CA LEU A 129 13.44 2.12 0.82
C LEU A 129 14.51 1.99 -0.27
N SER A 130 15.59 1.24 -0.02
CA SER A 130 16.66 1.05 -1.00
C SER A 130 16.17 0.32 -2.24
N THR A 131 15.33 -0.72 -2.07
CA THR A 131 14.76 -1.47 -3.20
C THR A 131 13.81 -0.61 -4.01
N PHE A 132 12.92 0.19 -3.38
CA PHE A 132 12.10 1.14 -4.12
C PHE A 132 12.93 2.23 -4.82
N ALA A 133 13.97 2.74 -4.18
CA ALA A 133 14.86 3.73 -4.80
C ALA A 133 15.61 3.14 -6.02
N GLU A 134 15.99 1.87 -5.98
CA GLU A 134 16.53 1.15 -7.14
C GLU A 134 15.52 1.11 -8.30
N ARG A 135 14.26 0.72 -8.03
CA ARG A 135 13.16 0.75 -9.00
C ARG A 135 12.95 2.14 -9.59
N ILE A 136 12.88 3.17 -8.76
CA ILE A 136 12.72 4.55 -9.23
C ILE A 136 13.87 4.97 -10.14
N ARG A 137 15.11 4.71 -9.74
CA ARG A 137 16.31 5.07 -10.53
C ARG A 137 16.38 4.32 -11.87
N SER A 138 15.90 3.07 -11.94
CA SER A 138 15.89 2.32 -13.20
C SER A 138 14.98 2.95 -14.26
N HIS A 139 14.01 3.78 -13.86
CA HIS A 139 13.16 4.56 -14.77
C HIS A 139 13.73 5.93 -15.16
N GLY A 140 14.88 6.35 -14.62
CA GLY A 140 15.49 7.66 -14.93
C GLY A 140 14.57 8.82 -14.53
N PRO A 141 14.34 9.07 -13.22
CA PRO A 141 13.38 10.07 -12.76
C PRO A 141 13.71 11.50 -13.20
N GLU A 142 14.93 11.78 -13.60
CA GLU A 142 15.36 13.05 -14.21
C GLU A 142 14.70 13.31 -15.57
N GLY A 143 14.30 12.28 -16.29
CA GLY A 143 13.63 12.36 -17.60
C GLY A 143 12.12 12.64 -17.52
N TYR A 144 11.57 12.85 -16.32
CA TYR A 144 10.17 13.18 -16.10
C TYR A 144 10.02 14.59 -15.55
N ASP A 145 8.91 15.27 -15.84
CA ASP A 145 8.67 16.62 -15.33
C ASP A 145 8.38 16.60 -13.82
N HIS A 146 7.73 15.52 -13.34
CA HIS A 146 7.36 15.39 -11.94
C HIS A 146 7.29 13.91 -11.51
N VAL A 147 7.47 13.67 -10.20
CA VAL A 147 7.30 12.36 -9.56
C VAL A 147 6.15 12.43 -8.57
N LEU A 148 5.13 11.62 -8.77
CA LEU A 148 3.99 11.50 -7.86
C LEU A 148 4.14 10.24 -6.99
N PHE A 149 4.30 10.41 -5.69
CA PHE A 149 4.18 9.32 -4.72
C PHE A 149 2.70 9.15 -4.35
N SER A 150 2.06 8.14 -4.93
CA SER A 150 0.64 7.85 -4.74
C SER A 150 0.44 6.75 -3.71
N PHE A 151 -0.33 7.04 -2.66
CA PHE A 151 -0.64 6.09 -1.59
C PHE A 151 -2.14 5.77 -1.61
N HIS A 152 -2.54 4.61 -1.08
CA HIS A 152 -3.95 4.31 -0.95
C HIS A 152 -4.62 5.31 0.01
N GLY A 153 -5.72 5.90 -0.42
CA GLY A 153 -6.50 6.82 0.42
C GLY A 153 -7.15 6.11 1.60
N LEU A 154 -7.41 6.87 2.66
CA LEU A 154 -8.18 6.43 3.81
C LEU A 154 -9.25 7.46 4.13
N PRO A 155 -10.40 7.05 4.71
CA PRO A 155 -11.36 8.01 5.24
C PRO A 155 -10.72 8.94 6.28
N ASP A 156 -11.02 10.22 6.20
CA ASP A 156 -10.51 11.26 7.12
C ASP A 156 -10.63 10.86 8.60
N ARG A 157 -11.76 10.24 8.96
CA ARG A 157 -12.01 9.77 10.33
C ARG A 157 -10.97 8.76 10.84
N HIS A 158 -10.32 7.99 9.95
CA HIS A 158 -9.27 7.05 10.36
C HIS A 158 -8.00 7.81 10.77
N ILE A 159 -7.64 8.86 10.03
CA ILE A 159 -6.51 9.71 10.38
C ILE A 159 -6.78 10.47 11.67
N GLN A 160 -7.97 11.07 11.79
CA GLN A 160 -8.36 11.83 13.00
C GLN A 160 -8.34 10.99 14.27
N ARG A 161 -8.74 9.71 14.20
CA ARG A 161 -8.70 8.80 15.35
C ARG A 161 -7.27 8.45 15.76
N SER A 162 -6.36 8.32 14.79
CA SER A 162 -4.94 8.05 15.05
C SER A 162 -4.21 9.30 15.55
N HIS A 163 -4.76 10.48 15.27
CA HIS A 163 -4.08 11.75 15.49
C HIS A 163 -5.05 12.84 15.98
N LYS A 164 -5.47 12.73 17.25
CA LYS A 164 -6.39 13.69 17.88
C LYS A 164 -5.89 15.15 17.91
N ALA A 165 -4.59 15.36 17.79
CA ALA A 165 -3.96 16.69 17.81
C ALA A 165 -3.78 17.32 16.42
N CYS A 166 -4.27 16.71 15.33
CA CYS A 166 -4.26 17.35 14.02
C CYS A 166 -5.35 18.42 13.94
N SER A 167 -5.14 19.54 14.66
CA SER A 167 -6.06 20.68 14.76
C SER A 167 -6.27 21.41 13.42
N THR A 168 -5.42 21.14 12.44
CA THR A 168 -5.50 21.72 11.09
C THR A 168 -6.37 20.91 10.13
N TRP A 169 -6.89 19.77 10.58
CA TRP A 169 -7.74 18.90 9.76
C TRP A 169 -9.20 19.30 9.86
N THR A 170 -9.72 20.01 8.86
CA THR A 170 -11.16 20.31 8.77
C THR A 170 -11.88 19.25 7.93
N GLN A 171 -12.76 18.51 8.57
CA GLN A 171 -13.60 17.50 7.93
C GLN A 171 -14.53 18.15 6.89
N GLY A 172 -14.54 17.67 5.67
CA GLY A 172 -15.59 17.99 4.69
C GLY A 172 -15.34 19.19 3.79
N SER A 173 -14.21 19.91 3.85
CA SER A 173 -13.93 20.95 2.86
C SER A 173 -13.49 20.33 1.52
N VAL A 174 -14.18 20.68 0.45
CA VAL A 174 -13.89 20.24 -0.92
C VAL A 174 -12.57 20.84 -1.44
N ASP A 175 -12.20 21.99 -0.91
CA ASP A 175 -10.98 22.76 -1.19
C ASP A 175 -9.83 22.41 -0.24
N LYS A 176 -9.65 21.14 0.02
CA LYS A 176 -8.52 20.70 0.84
C LYS A 176 -7.26 20.66 -0.01
N THR A 177 -6.79 21.81 -0.41
CA THR A 177 -5.36 22.02 -0.61
C THR A 177 -4.64 21.37 0.57
N PRO A 178 -3.51 20.67 0.35
CA PRO A 178 -2.70 20.13 1.44
C PRO A 178 -2.60 21.24 2.49
N ILE A 179 -3.02 20.96 3.72
CA ILE A 179 -3.02 21.99 4.75
C ILE A 179 -1.58 22.45 4.86
N ALA A 180 -1.29 23.60 4.28
CA ALA A 180 0.02 24.20 4.38
C ALA A 180 0.34 24.31 5.87
N GLY A 181 1.30 23.50 6.31
CA GLY A 181 1.68 23.51 7.71
C GLY A 181 1.30 22.27 8.53
N CYS A 182 0.78 21.18 7.93
CA CYS A 182 0.72 19.91 8.65
C CYS A 182 2.14 19.49 9.09
N ALA A 183 2.28 19.01 10.31
CA ALA A 183 3.58 18.57 10.86
C ALA A 183 4.28 17.55 9.95
N CYS A 184 3.52 16.65 9.32
CA CYS A 184 4.06 15.68 8.38
C CYS A 184 4.63 16.31 7.10
N GLU A 185 4.08 17.40 6.61
CA GLU A 185 4.59 18.12 5.43
C GLU A 185 5.87 18.89 5.74
N ARG A 186 6.04 19.32 7.00
CA ARG A 186 7.26 19.98 7.48
C ARG A 186 8.38 19.00 7.87
N GLY A 187 8.12 17.69 7.86
CA GLY A 187 9.11 16.69 8.24
C GLY A 187 9.20 16.41 9.75
N GLU A 188 8.21 16.82 10.54
CA GLU A 188 8.13 16.53 11.98
C GLU A 188 7.59 15.13 12.26
N PHE A 189 8.19 14.11 11.65
CA PHE A 189 7.63 12.76 11.60
C PHE A 189 7.61 12.02 12.93
N LEU A 190 8.55 12.28 13.80
CA LEU A 190 8.68 11.56 15.08
C LEU A 190 7.60 11.93 16.09
N LYS A 191 6.91 13.06 15.90
CA LYS A 191 5.91 13.55 16.83
C LYS A 191 4.63 12.71 16.85
N TYR A 192 4.31 12.00 15.75
CA TYR A 192 3.05 11.27 15.58
C TYR A 192 3.24 9.94 14.81
N PRO A 193 3.96 8.96 15.39
CA PRO A 193 4.38 7.75 14.67
C PRO A 193 3.21 6.88 14.16
N SER A 194 2.01 7.02 14.73
CA SER A 194 0.82 6.26 14.32
C SER A 194 -0.02 6.94 13.23
N CYS A 195 0.37 8.13 12.76
CA CYS A 195 -0.38 8.82 11.72
C CYS A 195 -0.04 8.26 10.33
N TYR A 196 -1.01 7.65 9.65
CA TYR A 196 -0.83 7.11 8.30
C TYR A 196 -0.31 8.15 7.30
N LYS A 197 -0.93 9.34 7.27
CA LYS A 197 -0.50 10.43 6.38
C LYS A 197 0.96 10.82 6.64
N MET A 198 1.36 10.91 7.92
CA MET A 198 2.75 11.16 8.29
C MET A 198 3.70 10.07 7.75
N GLN A 199 3.34 8.80 7.90
CA GLN A 199 4.15 7.68 7.41
C GLN A 199 4.30 7.71 5.89
N CYS A 200 3.23 8.05 5.14
CA CYS A 200 3.28 8.25 3.69
C CYS A 200 4.26 9.37 3.30
N HIS A 201 4.18 10.53 3.95
CA HIS A 201 5.10 11.64 3.69
C HIS A 201 6.55 11.31 4.07
N ALA A 202 6.76 10.56 5.17
CA ALA A 202 8.10 10.09 5.57
C ALA A 202 8.71 9.17 4.51
N THR A 203 7.93 8.19 4.02
CA THR A 203 8.35 7.30 2.92
C THR A 203 8.68 8.09 1.66
N ALA A 204 7.78 8.98 1.22
CA ALA A 204 7.97 9.76 -0.01
C ALA A 204 9.24 10.63 0.06
N ARG A 205 9.45 11.34 1.17
CA ARG A 205 10.66 12.14 1.39
C ARG A 205 11.92 11.28 1.35
N ALA A 206 11.92 10.16 2.08
CA ALA A 206 13.07 9.27 2.13
C ALA A 206 13.41 8.66 0.76
N LEU A 207 12.42 8.37 -0.08
CA LEU A 207 12.63 7.90 -1.46
C LEU A 207 13.12 9.02 -2.37
N ALA A 208 12.53 10.23 -2.28
CA ALA A 208 12.96 11.39 -3.05
C ALA A 208 14.42 11.75 -2.75
N ASP A 209 14.80 11.79 -1.47
CA ASP A 209 16.18 12.08 -1.03
C ASP A 209 17.15 11.03 -1.58
N ARG A 210 16.82 9.72 -1.51
CA ARG A 210 17.66 8.63 -2.06
C ARG A 210 17.82 8.67 -3.58
N CYS A 211 16.83 9.21 -4.27
CA CYS A 211 16.85 9.34 -5.73
C CYS A 211 17.30 10.73 -6.19
N ALA A 212 17.75 11.60 -5.28
CA ALA A 212 18.15 12.98 -5.56
C ALA A 212 17.09 13.79 -6.32
N ILE A 213 15.79 13.53 -6.03
CA ILE A 213 14.67 14.24 -6.66
C ILE A 213 14.43 15.54 -5.88
N PRO A 214 14.59 16.73 -6.51
CA PRO A 214 14.40 18.02 -5.86
C PRO A 214 12.99 18.17 -5.31
N ARG A 215 12.84 18.94 -4.22
CA ARG A 215 11.54 19.08 -3.50
C ARG A 215 10.40 19.56 -4.40
N GLU A 216 10.68 20.45 -5.32
CA GLU A 216 9.73 21.01 -6.27
C GLU A 216 9.29 20.03 -7.36
N ARG A 217 10.00 18.93 -7.53
CA ARG A 217 9.73 17.91 -8.56
C ARG A 217 9.03 16.67 -8.05
N TRP A 218 8.53 16.67 -6.82
CA TRP A 218 7.72 15.56 -6.33
C TRP A 218 6.55 16.01 -5.45
N SER A 219 5.52 15.18 -5.44
CA SER A 219 4.32 15.38 -4.63
C SER A 219 3.84 14.08 -4.01
N VAL A 220 3.04 14.18 -2.95
CA VAL A 220 2.29 13.06 -2.37
C VAL A 220 0.83 13.21 -2.73
N GLY A 221 0.23 12.11 -3.23
CA GLY A 221 -1.19 12.01 -3.49
C GLY A 221 -1.80 10.76 -2.86
N PHE A 222 -3.14 10.71 -2.84
CA PHE A 222 -3.89 9.58 -2.30
C PHE A 222 -4.92 9.11 -3.32
N GLN A 223 -4.86 7.81 -3.67
CA GLN A 223 -5.67 7.14 -4.69
C GLN A 223 -6.84 6.35 -4.10
N SER A 224 -7.68 5.79 -4.96
CA SER A 224 -8.73 4.80 -4.63
C SER A 224 -9.78 5.32 -3.65
N ARG A 225 -10.07 6.62 -3.68
CA ARG A 225 -11.09 7.20 -2.81
C ARG A 225 -12.50 6.76 -3.18
N LEU A 226 -13.38 6.64 -2.19
CA LEU A 226 -14.81 6.39 -2.41
C LEU A 226 -15.62 7.69 -2.49
N ASP A 227 -15.22 8.71 -1.74
CA ASP A 227 -15.91 10.01 -1.66
C ASP A 227 -14.95 11.16 -1.28
N GLN A 228 -15.50 12.35 -1.10
CA GLN A 228 -14.73 13.55 -0.77
C GLN A 228 -14.26 13.62 0.71
N LYS A 229 -14.67 12.66 1.55
CA LYS A 229 -14.28 12.59 2.98
C LYS A 229 -13.07 11.67 3.20
N TRP A 230 -12.21 11.62 2.20
CA TRP A 230 -10.97 10.84 2.21
C TRP A 230 -9.76 11.75 2.22
N VAL A 231 -8.63 11.19 2.64
CA VAL A 231 -7.35 11.91 2.75
C VAL A 231 -6.96 12.55 1.42
N THR A 232 -6.59 13.82 1.49
CA THR A 232 -6.16 14.64 0.34
C THR A 232 -4.66 14.97 0.41
N PRO A 233 -4.05 15.42 -0.74
CA PRO A 233 -4.64 15.62 -2.06
C PRO A 233 -4.96 14.31 -2.79
N PHE A 234 -5.97 14.31 -3.66
CA PHE A 234 -6.32 13.13 -4.45
C PHE A 234 -5.39 12.96 -5.63
N SER A 235 -4.89 11.75 -5.87
CA SER A 235 -3.93 11.45 -6.93
C SER A 235 -4.50 11.75 -8.33
N ASP A 236 -5.76 11.35 -8.60
CA ASP A 236 -6.44 11.65 -9.86
C ASP A 236 -6.52 13.16 -10.15
N LYS A 237 -6.75 13.99 -9.12
CA LYS A 237 -6.81 15.45 -9.27
C LYS A 237 -5.43 16.07 -9.47
N LEU A 238 -4.39 15.52 -8.86
CA LEU A 238 -3.01 15.96 -9.11
C LEU A 238 -2.59 15.61 -10.54
N VAL A 239 -2.88 14.41 -11.03
CA VAL A 239 -2.58 13.98 -12.41
C VAL A 239 -3.25 14.92 -13.43
N GLU A 240 -4.55 15.20 -13.24
CA GLU A 240 -5.30 16.16 -14.08
C GLU A 240 -4.66 17.56 -14.04
N GLN A 241 -4.29 18.05 -12.85
CA GLN A 241 -3.68 19.36 -12.65
C GLN A 241 -2.30 19.44 -13.34
N PHE A 242 -1.45 18.42 -13.17
CA PHE A 242 -0.12 18.39 -13.76
C PHE A 242 -0.18 18.46 -15.29
N ALA A 243 -1.07 17.70 -15.92
CA ALA A 243 -1.29 17.77 -17.36
C ALA A 243 -1.74 19.16 -17.81
N LYS A 244 -2.73 19.76 -17.10
CA LYS A 244 -3.24 21.12 -17.40
C LYS A 244 -2.21 22.23 -17.22
N THR A 245 -1.22 22.03 -16.35
CA THR A 245 -0.09 22.99 -16.19
C THR A 245 1.03 22.80 -17.20
N GLY A 246 0.86 21.90 -18.15
CA GLY A 246 1.78 21.69 -19.28
C GLY A 246 2.83 20.61 -19.05
N MET A 247 2.78 19.87 -17.95
CA MET A 247 3.67 18.72 -17.75
C MET A 247 3.35 17.63 -18.77
N LYS A 248 4.37 17.04 -19.36
CA LYS A 248 4.28 16.05 -20.45
C LYS A 248 4.61 14.63 -19.99
N ARG A 249 5.49 14.49 -18.99
CA ARG A 249 5.97 13.20 -18.53
C ARG A 249 5.86 13.11 -17.02
N LEU A 250 5.07 12.15 -16.53
CA LEU A 250 4.84 11.92 -15.11
C LEU A 250 5.33 10.53 -14.71
N LEU A 251 6.17 10.46 -13.68
CA LEU A 251 6.55 9.19 -13.03
C LEU A 251 5.69 9.01 -11.78
N VAL A 252 5.04 7.85 -11.63
CA VAL A 252 4.20 7.55 -10.47
C VAL A 252 4.76 6.36 -9.72
N VAL A 253 4.90 6.51 -8.42
CA VAL A 253 5.37 5.47 -7.50
C VAL A 253 4.28 5.20 -6.48
N SER A 254 3.96 3.93 -6.21
CA SER A 254 2.96 3.53 -5.21
C SER A 254 3.56 2.78 -4.02
N PRO A 255 4.26 3.47 -3.09
CA PRO A 255 5.03 2.79 -2.05
C PRO A 255 4.19 2.06 -1.00
N ALA A 256 2.88 2.28 -0.95
CA ALA A 256 1.98 1.53 -0.06
C ALA A 256 1.76 0.08 -0.52
N PHE A 257 2.08 -0.23 -1.78
CA PHE A 257 1.89 -1.54 -2.38
C PHE A 257 3.25 -2.21 -2.63
N VAL A 258 3.53 -3.26 -1.87
CA VAL A 258 4.77 -4.05 -2.05
C VAL A 258 4.66 -5.10 -3.15
N ALA A 259 3.45 -5.34 -3.67
CA ALA A 259 3.19 -6.21 -4.82
C ALA A 259 2.22 -5.53 -5.77
N ASP A 260 2.43 -5.73 -7.08
CA ASP A 260 1.55 -5.19 -8.10
C ASP A 260 0.16 -5.83 -8.02
N CYS A 261 -0.84 -4.98 -8.16
CA CYS A 261 -2.24 -5.33 -7.97
C CYS A 261 -3.14 -4.43 -8.84
N LEU A 262 -4.45 -4.51 -8.63
CA LEU A 262 -5.42 -3.72 -9.38
C LEU A 262 -5.16 -2.20 -9.27
N GLU A 263 -4.84 -1.77 -8.06
CA GLU A 263 -4.64 -0.36 -7.71
C GLU A 263 -3.34 0.22 -8.30
N THR A 264 -2.35 -0.62 -8.59
CA THR A 264 -1.12 -0.17 -9.26
C THR A 264 -1.26 -0.28 -10.78
N VAL A 265 -1.54 -1.47 -11.31
CA VAL A 265 -1.48 -1.73 -12.75
C VAL A 265 -2.64 -1.06 -13.50
N ILE A 266 -3.87 -1.21 -13.00
CA ILE A 266 -5.06 -0.70 -13.71
C ILE A 266 -5.35 0.75 -13.32
N GLU A 267 -5.44 1.07 -12.01
CA GLU A 267 -5.81 2.43 -11.60
C GLU A 267 -4.74 3.44 -12.00
N ILE A 268 -3.46 3.15 -11.71
CA ILE A 268 -2.37 4.09 -12.03
C ILE A 268 -1.83 3.85 -13.43
N GLY A 269 -1.48 2.60 -13.77
CA GLY A 269 -0.84 2.28 -15.04
C GLY A 269 -1.73 2.57 -16.25
N ASP A 270 -3.03 2.20 -16.17
CA ASP A 270 -3.98 2.41 -17.27
C ASP A 270 -4.81 3.68 -17.09
N GLU A 271 -5.66 3.74 -16.02
CA GLU A 271 -6.68 4.80 -15.88
C GLU A 271 -6.05 6.20 -15.66
N TYR A 272 -4.92 6.31 -14.92
CA TYR A 272 -4.26 7.61 -14.73
C TYR A 272 -3.41 8.02 -15.95
N ASP A 273 -2.85 7.08 -16.71
CA ASP A 273 -2.17 7.41 -17.97
C ASP A 273 -3.19 7.94 -19.01
N GLU A 274 -4.36 7.27 -19.12
CA GLU A 274 -5.47 7.77 -19.95
C GLU A 274 -5.89 9.19 -19.51
N LEU A 275 -6.14 9.39 -18.20
CA LEU A 275 -6.51 10.70 -17.63
C LEU A 275 -5.47 11.78 -17.90
N PHE A 276 -4.17 11.45 -17.75
CA PHE A 276 -3.08 12.38 -18.01
C PHE A 276 -3.06 12.84 -19.47
N LYS A 277 -3.20 11.90 -20.41
CA LYS A 277 -3.27 12.17 -21.85
C LYS A 277 -4.49 12.98 -22.25
N GLU A 278 -5.67 12.68 -21.71
CA GLU A 278 -6.90 13.43 -21.95
C GLU A 278 -6.78 14.92 -21.58
N HIS A 279 -5.91 15.26 -20.63
CA HIS A 279 -5.71 16.63 -20.15
C HIS A 279 -4.44 17.31 -20.69
N GLY A 280 -3.76 16.70 -21.68
CA GLY A 280 -2.64 17.29 -22.38
C GLY A 280 -1.26 16.79 -22.00
N GLY A 281 -1.16 15.80 -21.11
CA GLY A 281 0.06 15.03 -20.86
C GLY A 281 0.38 14.10 -22.04
N GLU A 282 1.58 13.53 -22.06
CA GLU A 282 2.03 12.63 -23.11
C GLU A 282 2.28 11.21 -22.62
N HIS A 283 2.88 11.08 -21.44
CA HIS A 283 3.28 9.78 -20.89
C HIS A 283 3.28 9.77 -19.37
N LEU A 284 2.53 8.85 -18.79
CA LEU A 284 2.61 8.50 -17.37
C LEU A 284 3.23 7.12 -17.24
N GLN A 285 4.32 7.02 -16.48
CA GLN A 285 5.00 5.76 -16.17
C GLN A 285 4.73 5.36 -14.72
N LEU A 286 4.18 4.19 -14.52
CA LEU A 286 4.15 3.54 -13.21
C LEU A 286 5.50 2.88 -12.94
N VAL A 287 6.06 3.12 -11.75
CA VAL A 287 7.16 2.32 -11.20
C VAL A 287 6.56 1.06 -10.58
N GLU A 288 7.03 -0.09 -11.01
CA GLU A 288 6.57 -1.38 -10.51
C GLU A 288 6.81 -1.55 -9.01
N SER A 289 5.95 -2.31 -8.35
CA SER A 289 6.10 -2.66 -6.93
C SER A 289 7.33 -3.55 -6.68
N LEU A 290 7.65 -3.79 -5.42
CA LEU A 290 8.80 -4.62 -5.04
C LEU A 290 8.64 -6.08 -5.48
N ASN A 291 7.43 -6.61 -5.48
CA ASN A 291 7.11 -7.99 -5.87
C ASN A 291 8.01 -9.01 -5.12
N ALA A 292 8.66 -9.90 -5.85
CA ALA A 292 9.65 -10.84 -5.30
C ALA A 292 11.10 -10.38 -5.57
N HIS A 293 11.37 -9.06 -5.60
CA HIS A 293 12.71 -8.54 -5.82
C HIS A 293 13.69 -9.11 -4.79
N PRO A 294 14.88 -9.62 -5.19
CA PRO A 294 15.82 -10.28 -4.29
C PRO A 294 16.20 -9.43 -3.07
N ALA A 295 16.55 -8.15 -3.27
CA ALA A 295 16.91 -7.25 -2.18
C ALA A 295 15.74 -6.98 -1.20
N TRP A 296 14.49 -6.96 -1.70
CA TRP A 296 13.30 -6.89 -0.85
C TRP A 296 13.12 -8.17 -0.03
N ALA A 297 13.28 -9.34 -0.64
CA ALA A 297 13.18 -10.61 0.08
C ALA A 297 14.26 -10.74 1.16
N ASP A 298 15.49 -10.23 0.91
CA ASP A 298 16.56 -10.16 1.91
C ASP A 298 16.19 -9.23 3.08
N ALA A 299 15.65 -8.05 2.78
CA ALA A 299 15.18 -7.10 3.79
C ALA A 299 14.05 -7.70 4.64
N LEU A 300 13.08 -8.35 4.00
CA LEU A 300 11.95 -8.97 4.68
C LEU A 300 12.41 -10.14 5.57
N ALA A 301 13.35 -10.97 5.11
CA ALA A 301 13.94 -12.04 5.92
C ALA A 301 14.63 -11.50 7.18
N ARG A 302 15.34 -10.38 7.06
CA ARG A 302 15.94 -9.67 8.20
C ARG A 302 14.86 -9.18 9.17
N LEU A 303 13.81 -8.54 8.69
CA LEU A 303 12.69 -8.07 9.53
C LEU A 303 11.99 -9.22 10.26
N VAL A 304 11.80 -10.36 9.61
CA VAL A 304 11.22 -11.57 10.24
C VAL A 304 12.13 -12.07 11.36
N ARG A 305 13.45 -12.19 11.12
CA ARG A 305 14.40 -12.65 12.17
C ARG A 305 14.46 -11.70 13.36
N GLN A 306 14.30 -10.39 13.14
CA GLN A 306 14.24 -9.39 14.22
C GLN A 306 12.96 -9.48 15.04
N ALA A 307 11.89 -10.05 14.48
CA ALA A 307 10.62 -10.24 15.16
C ALA A 307 10.52 -11.61 15.88
N CYS A 308 11.46 -12.51 15.70
CA CYS A 308 11.56 -13.78 16.44
C CYS A 308 12.14 -13.61 17.84
#